data_1ed85b0c57dcd79e3f8802605e94b689
#
_entry.id   1ed85b0c57dcd79e3f8802605e94b689
#
_cell.length_a   1.000
_cell.length_b   1.000
_cell.length_c   1.000
_cell.angle_alpha   90.00
_cell.angle_beta   90.00
_cell.angle_gamma   90.00
#
_symmetry.space_group_name_H-M   'P 1'
#
loop_
_entity.id
_entity.type
_entity.pdbx_description
1 polymer ?
#
loop_
_entity_poly.entity_id
_entity_poly.type
_entity_poly.pdbx_seq_one_letter_code
_entity_poly.pdbx_strand_id
1 'polypeptide(L)'
;MFYLVCFDIVDDSTRNKVAKILKGYGYRVQKSVFECPDLTEKHFLKLKDRMESLIDQTEDSVRYYRQCKGCLRECEMSGIGDLPEIKGFQVI
;
A
#
# COMPACT_ATOMS: atom_id res chain seq x y z
N MET A 1 7.57 -6.24 -6.66
CA MET A 1 8.01 -4.92 -6.17
C MET A 1 7.21 -4.53 -4.95
N PHE A 2 7.85 -3.86 -4.01
CA PHE A 2 7.18 -3.38 -2.81
C PHE A 2 6.59 -1.99 -3.05
N TYR A 3 5.32 -1.83 -2.67
CA TYR A 3 4.66 -0.52 -2.68
C TYR A 3 4.07 -0.25 -1.30
N LEU A 4 4.25 0.98 -0.84
CA LEU A 4 3.55 1.52 0.31
C LEU A 4 2.40 2.35 -0.25
N VAL A 5 1.17 2.05 0.15
CA VAL A 5 -0.02 2.76 -0.33
C VAL A 5 -0.66 3.49 0.83
N CYS A 6 -0.73 4.81 0.71
CA CYS A 6 -1.32 5.69 1.72
C CYS A 6 -2.51 6.40 1.10
N PHE A 7 -3.62 6.48 1.83
CA PHE A 7 -4.79 7.17 1.30
C PHE A 7 -5.41 8.10 2.33
N ASP A 8 -6.03 9.15 1.82
CA ASP A 8 -6.79 10.13 2.59
C ASP A 8 -8.10 10.33 1.85
N ILE A 9 -9.18 9.75 2.37
CA ILE A 9 -10.48 9.69 1.70
C ILE A 9 -11.55 10.20 2.65
N VAL A 10 -12.33 11.17 2.16
CA VAL A 10 -13.34 11.87 2.96
C VAL A 10 -14.54 10.98 3.27
N ASP A 11 -15.05 10.28 2.25
CA ASP A 11 -16.26 9.47 2.38
C ASP A 11 -15.97 8.10 3.02
N ASP A 12 -16.71 7.77 4.09
CA ASP A 12 -16.53 6.51 4.82
C ASP A 12 -16.75 5.27 3.95
N SER A 13 -17.79 5.30 3.13
CA SER A 13 -18.10 4.17 2.23
C SER A 13 -16.99 3.93 1.23
N THR A 14 -16.48 4.98 0.61
CA THR A 14 -15.38 4.90 -0.35
C THR A 14 -14.11 4.43 0.33
N ARG A 15 -13.81 4.96 1.53
CA ARG A 15 -12.64 4.55 2.30
C ARG A 15 -12.68 3.06 2.63
N ASN A 16 -13.84 2.55 3.02
CA ASN A 16 -14.00 1.12 3.30
C ASN A 16 -13.81 0.25 2.06
N LYS A 17 -14.31 0.69 0.91
CA LYS A 17 -14.10 -0.01 -0.37
C LYS A 17 -12.64 -0.06 -0.77
N VAL A 18 -11.94 1.06 -0.62
CA VAL A 18 -10.51 1.15 -0.92
C VAL A 18 -9.71 0.21 -0.02
N ALA A 19 -9.98 0.21 1.27
CA ALA A 19 -9.32 -0.68 2.22
C ALA A 19 -9.58 -2.15 1.88
N LYS A 20 -10.80 -2.50 1.51
CA LYS A 20 -11.17 -3.87 1.12
C LYS A 20 -10.42 -4.33 -0.12
N ILE A 21 -10.27 -3.45 -1.11
CA ILE A 21 -9.51 -3.76 -2.32
C ILE A 21 -8.03 -3.95 -1.99
N LEU A 22 -7.45 -3.06 -1.20
CA LEU A 22 -6.04 -3.13 -0.83
C LEU A 22 -5.70 -4.39 -0.04
N LYS A 23 -6.63 -4.93 0.73
CA LYS A 23 -6.42 -6.21 1.43
C LYS A 23 -6.18 -7.37 0.47
N GLY A 24 -6.62 -7.29 -0.76
CA GLY A 24 -6.34 -8.28 -1.79
C GLY A 24 -4.96 -8.17 -2.40
N TYR A 25 -4.23 -7.08 -2.14
CA TYR A 25 -2.90 -6.82 -2.70
C TYR A 25 -1.80 -6.80 -1.64
N GLY A 26 -2.17 -6.57 -0.38
CA GLY A 26 -1.20 -6.47 0.68
C GLY A 26 -1.87 -6.52 2.05
N TYR A 27 -1.24 -5.91 3.03
CA TYR A 27 -1.75 -5.91 4.40
C TYR A 27 -1.71 -4.51 5.00
N ARG A 28 -2.64 -4.26 5.91
CA ARG A 28 -2.79 -2.97 6.58
C ARG A 28 -1.77 -2.86 7.71
N VAL A 29 -1.03 -1.76 7.74
CA VAL A 29 -0.07 -1.47 8.82
C VAL A 29 -0.54 -0.32 9.69
N GLN A 30 -1.34 0.57 9.14
CA GLN A 30 -2.04 1.62 9.86
C GLN A 30 -3.40 1.81 9.21
N LYS A 31 -4.27 2.62 9.83
CA LYS A 31 -5.65 2.78 9.40
C LYS A 31 -5.79 3.09 7.90
N SER A 32 -4.92 3.93 7.37
CA SER A 32 -4.95 4.36 5.97
C SER A 32 -3.62 4.07 5.24
N VAL A 33 -2.87 3.06 5.71
CA VAL A 33 -1.59 2.69 5.13
C VAL A 33 -1.52 1.18 4.95
N PHE A 34 -1.21 0.78 3.72
CA PHE A 34 -1.04 -0.62 3.36
C PHE A 34 0.35 -0.87 2.80
N GLU A 35 0.91 -2.03 3.10
CA GLU A 35 2.13 -2.52 2.49
C GLU A 35 1.78 -3.62 1.51
N CYS A 36 2.25 -3.47 0.27
CA CYS A 36 2.03 -4.43 -0.82
C CYS A 36 3.39 -4.96 -1.27
N PRO A 37 3.89 -6.04 -0.63
CA PRO A 37 5.27 -6.46 -0.81
C PRO A 37 5.57 -7.14 -2.15
N ASP A 38 4.56 -7.67 -2.81
CA ASP A 38 4.76 -8.48 -4.01
C ASP A 38 3.82 -8.04 -5.14
N LEU A 39 3.96 -6.79 -5.54
CA LEU A 39 3.10 -6.19 -6.55
C LEU A 39 3.86 -6.07 -7.86
N THR A 40 3.38 -6.78 -8.90
CA THR A 40 3.93 -6.64 -10.25
C THR A 40 3.50 -5.30 -10.83
N GLU A 41 4.23 -4.82 -11.83
CA GLU A 41 3.87 -3.59 -12.52
C GLU A 41 2.44 -3.67 -13.10
N LYS A 42 2.10 -4.81 -13.69
CA LYS A 42 0.77 -5.04 -14.25
C LYS A 42 -0.32 -4.92 -13.16
N HIS A 43 -0.11 -5.55 -12.02
CA HIS A 43 -1.06 -5.50 -10.91
C HIS A 43 -1.11 -4.11 -10.27
N PHE A 44 0.01 -3.43 -10.22
CA PHE A 44 0.06 -2.05 -9.74
C PHE A 44 -0.80 -1.13 -10.61
N LEU A 45 -0.68 -1.23 -11.92
CA LEU A 45 -1.47 -0.41 -12.85
C LEU A 45 -2.96 -0.71 -12.72
N LYS A 46 -3.34 -1.97 -12.53
CA LYS A 46 -4.73 -2.35 -12.28
C LYS A 46 -5.25 -1.76 -10.97
N LEU A 47 -4.44 -1.85 -9.92
CA LEU A 47 -4.81 -1.31 -8.62
C LEU A 47 -5.01 0.21 -8.71
N LYS A 48 -4.06 0.89 -9.32
CA LYS A 48 -4.11 2.35 -9.50
C LYS A 48 -5.36 2.76 -10.27
N ASP A 49 -5.69 2.05 -11.35
CA ASP A 49 -6.88 2.32 -12.14
C ASP A 49 -8.16 2.16 -11.32
N ARG A 50 -8.25 1.11 -10.51
CA ARG A 50 -9.41 0.90 -9.64
C ARG A 50 -9.53 1.99 -8.58
N MET A 51 -8.42 2.40 -7.99
CA MET A 51 -8.42 3.48 -7.00
C MET A 51 -8.91 4.78 -7.62
N GLU A 52 -8.38 5.15 -8.78
CA GLU A 52 -8.75 6.37 -9.48
C GLU A 52 -10.22 6.40 -9.89
N SER A 53 -10.81 5.23 -10.17
CA SER A 53 -12.24 5.15 -10.50
C SER A 53 -13.17 5.23 -9.30
N LEU A 54 -12.65 4.98 -8.09
CA LEU A 54 -13.45 4.99 -6.85
C LEU A 54 -13.41 6.31 -6.11
N ILE A 55 -12.27 6.99 -6.11
CA ILE A 55 -12.07 8.20 -5.32
C ILE A 55 -12.61 9.43 -6.03
N ASP A 56 -12.89 10.47 -5.23
CA ASP A 56 -13.16 11.81 -5.74
C ASP A 56 -11.82 12.55 -5.85
N GLN A 57 -11.36 12.78 -7.06
CA GLN A 57 -10.03 13.35 -7.29
C GLN A 57 -9.91 14.82 -6.88
N THR A 58 -11.00 15.45 -6.52
CA THR A 58 -10.99 16.82 -5.99
C THR A 58 -10.85 16.89 -4.47
N GLU A 59 -11.15 15.80 -3.75
CA GLU A 59 -11.13 15.75 -2.29
C GLU A 59 -10.21 14.67 -1.72
N ASP A 60 -10.06 13.57 -2.46
CA ASP A 60 -9.36 12.38 -1.98
C ASP A 60 -7.96 12.30 -2.55
N SER A 61 -7.08 11.58 -1.86
CA SER A 61 -5.75 11.27 -2.37
C SER A 61 -5.39 9.82 -2.08
N VAL A 62 -4.63 9.23 -3.00
CA VAL A 62 -3.97 7.94 -2.80
C VAL A 62 -2.54 8.11 -3.27
N ARG A 63 -1.59 7.76 -2.41
CA ARG A 63 -0.16 7.87 -2.71
C ARG A 63 0.46 6.48 -2.75
N TYR A 64 1.31 6.27 -3.75
CA TYR A 64 1.99 5.00 -3.98
C TYR A 64 3.50 5.23 -3.91
N TYR A 65 4.14 4.66 -2.91
CA TYR A 65 5.58 4.78 -2.73
C TYR A 65 6.23 3.44 -3.06
N ARG A 66 6.98 3.41 -4.14
CA ARG A 66 7.71 2.22 -4.53
C ARG A 66 9.04 2.16 -3.78
N GLN A 67 9.33 1.01 -3.16
CA GLN A 67 10.54 0.80 -2.40
C GLN A 67 11.37 -0.33 -3.01
N CYS A 68 12.65 -0.10 -3.19
CA CYS A 68 13.56 -1.15 -3.63
C CYS A 68 13.95 -2.05 -2.44
N LYS A 69 14.50 -3.22 -2.74
CA LYS A 69 14.92 -4.17 -1.71
C LYS A 69 15.98 -3.59 -0.77
N GLY A 70 16.90 -2.79 -1.31
CA GLY A 70 17.91 -2.12 -0.51
C GLY A 70 17.31 -1.15 0.50
N CYS A 71 16.32 -0.35 0.07
CA CYS A 71 15.61 0.57 0.96
C CYS A 71 14.86 -0.19 2.05
N LEU A 72 14.23 -1.32 1.71
CA LEU A 72 13.48 -2.12 2.67
C LEU A 72 14.39 -2.72 3.76
N ARG A 73 15.62 -3.08 3.42
CA ARG A 73 16.58 -3.58 4.41
C ARG A 73 16.96 -2.53 5.45
N GLU A 74 16.89 -1.27 5.08
CA GLU A 74 17.23 -0.16 5.96
C GLU A 74 16.03 0.32 6.78
N CYS A 75 14.86 -0.31 6.62
CA CYS A 75 13.67 0.08 7.38
C CYS A 75 13.85 -0.22 8.86
N GLU A 76 13.43 0.73 9.67
CA GLU A 76 13.43 0.61 11.12
C GLU A 76 12.02 0.86 11.62
N MET A 77 11.72 0.32 12.79
CA MET A 77 10.42 0.50 13.40
C MET A 77 10.57 0.70 14.90
N SER A 78 9.74 1.60 15.41
CA SER A 78 9.61 1.81 16.85
C SER A 78 8.16 1.58 17.25
N GLY A 79 7.95 0.99 18.43
CA GLY A 79 6.61 0.73 18.92
C GLY A 79 6.09 -0.65 18.53
N ILE A 80 4.79 -0.74 18.29
CA ILE A 80 4.11 -2.01 17.99
C ILE A 80 3.97 -2.19 16.48
N GLY A 81 4.28 -3.39 15.98
CA GLY A 81 4.15 -3.77 14.58
C GLY A 81 5.31 -4.64 14.13
N ASP A 82 5.32 -4.94 12.83
CA ASP A 82 6.34 -5.75 12.21
C ASP A 82 7.05 -4.96 11.12
N LEU A 83 8.30 -5.33 10.84
CA LEU A 83 9.04 -4.78 9.71
C LEU A 83 8.43 -5.23 8.38
N PRO A 84 8.64 -4.46 7.30
CA PRO A 84 8.13 -4.83 5.98
C PRO A 84 8.61 -6.21 5.54
N GLU A 85 7.71 -6.96 4.92
CA GLU A 85 8.04 -8.26 4.33
C GLU A 85 8.77 -8.06 3.00
N ILE A 86 9.89 -8.77 2.83
CA ILE A 86 10.69 -8.70 1.61
C ILE A 86 10.57 -10.02 0.85
N LYS A 87 9.78 -10.03 -0.23
CA LYS A 87 9.56 -11.20 -1.06
C LYS A 87 10.78 -11.53 -1.91
N GLY A 88 11.08 -12.84 -2.04
CA GLY A 88 12.18 -13.31 -2.87
C GLY A 88 13.55 -12.88 -2.38
N PHE A 89 13.67 -12.59 -1.10
CA PHE A 89 14.88 -12.06 -0.50
C PHE A 89 15.12 -12.73 0.85
N GLN A 90 16.32 -13.26 1.05
CA GLN A 90 16.69 -13.80 2.36
C GLN A 90 17.24 -12.67 3.23
N VAL A 91 16.58 -12.42 4.34
CA VAL A 91 17.09 -11.55 5.38
C VAL A 91 17.82 -12.42 6.38
N ILE A 92 19.08 -12.17 6.52
CA ILE A 92 19.91 -12.88 7.48
C ILE A 92 20.07 -11.99 8.73
#